data_48daa46a085e4f37e10101c9c503f982
#
_entry.id   48daa46a085e4f37e10101c9c503f982
#
_cell.length_a   1.000
_cell.length_b   1.000
_cell.length_c   1.000
_cell.angle_alpha   90.00
_cell.angle_beta   90.00
_cell.angle_gamma   90.00
#
_symmetry.space_group_name_H-M   'P 1'
#
loop_
_entity.id
_entity.type
_entity.pdbx_description
1 polymer ?
#
loop_
_entity_poly.entity_id
_entity_poly.type
_entity_poly.pdbx_seq_one_letter_code
_entity_poly.pdbx_strand_id
1 'polypeptide(L)'
;HVRFLYAKGSVYRIENNNLLFHGAVPLDENGEFARVEYGGETFSGRAWMDKCERMARQGYFAPVGSDARRRGRDFLYYLWCGPLSPIFGRDRMASFEHLFVDGEFPERKNPYYAYIENEDEAVARGTARRIFAEFGLDFETGHIVNGHIPVRAASGEQPVKAGGKLIVIDGGFCKAYHQRTGIAGYTLVSSSRGLSLRSHGPFESTQKAILDNLDILSTKDVFEPSGKRVYVEDTDAAVRISCSFQRDPRRTPLRLRKRFRASGRIRNRPFRSPQQIPRPSNPPRLRSS
;
A
#
# COMPACT_ATOMS: atom_id res chain seq x y z
N HIS A 1 12.64 12.18 -8.33
CA HIS A 1 11.34 11.68 -7.80
C HIS A 1 11.24 10.15 -7.87
N VAL A 2 11.46 9.48 -9.04
CA VAL A 2 11.31 8.01 -9.19
C VAL A 2 12.25 7.24 -8.24
N ARG A 3 13.50 7.65 -8.07
CA ARG A 3 14.40 7.04 -7.07
C ARG A 3 13.87 7.14 -5.66
N PHE A 4 13.22 8.25 -5.31
CA PHE A 4 12.60 8.43 -4.02
C PHE A 4 11.40 7.48 -3.84
N LEU A 5 10.56 7.32 -4.87
CA LEU A 5 9.46 6.35 -4.86
C LEU A 5 9.97 4.94 -4.60
N TYR A 6 11.01 4.49 -5.30
CA TYR A 6 11.60 3.16 -5.05
C TYR A 6 12.31 3.03 -3.70
N ALA A 7 12.84 4.13 -3.15
CA ALA A 7 13.51 4.12 -1.85
C ALA A 7 12.52 4.06 -0.68
N LYS A 8 11.32 4.60 -0.85
CA LYS A 8 10.30 4.75 0.22
C LYS A 8 9.00 4.00 -0.05
N GLY A 9 8.67 3.75 -1.32
CA GLY A 9 7.49 3.03 -1.76
C GLY A 9 7.76 1.54 -2.01
N SER A 10 6.67 0.79 -2.17
CA SER A 10 6.64 -0.63 -2.48
C SER A 10 5.27 -0.98 -3.07
N VAL A 11 5.12 -2.17 -3.67
CA VAL A 11 3.82 -2.70 -4.10
C VAL A 11 2.87 -2.84 -2.89
N TYR A 12 3.41 -3.20 -1.75
CA TYR A 12 2.69 -3.14 -0.46
C TYR A 12 3.65 -2.74 0.65
N ARG A 13 3.10 -2.31 1.76
CA ARG A 13 3.85 -1.97 2.97
C ARG A 13 3.13 -2.48 4.22
N ILE A 14 3.90 -2.93 5.17
CA ILE A 14 3.42 -3.23 6.52
C ILE A 14 3.97 -2.15 7.46
N GLU A 15 3.08 -1.53 8.22
CA GLU A 15 3.44 -0.50 9.18
C GLU A 15 2.52 -0.60 10.40
N ASN A 16 3.10 -0.83 11.59
CA ASN A 16 2.37 -0.97 12.86
C ASN A 16 1.19 -1.96 12.74
N ASN A 17 1.45 -3.15 12.22
CA ASN A 17 0.47 -4.20 11.97
C ASN A 17 -0.63 -3.86 10.92
N ASN A 18 -0.52 -2.74 10.21
CA ASN A 18 -1.42 -2.42 9.11
C ASN A 18 -0.78 -2.82 7.78
N LEU A 19 -1.60 -3.39 6.88
CA LEU A 19 -1.22 -3.75 5.52
C LEU A 19 -1.71 -2.67 4.55
N LEU A 20 -0.77 -1.98 3.90
CA LEU A 20 -1.05 -0.89 2.97
C LEU A 20 -0.69 -1.33 1.55
N PHE A 21 -1.59 -1.15 0.60
CA PHE A 21 -1.34 -1.37 -0.83
C PHE A 21 -2.28 -0.51 -1.68
N HIS A 22 -2.03 -0.40 -2.99
CA HIS A 22 -2.82 0.47 -3.85
C HIS A 22 -4.14 -0.17 -4.29
N GLY A 23 -4.09 -1.31 -4.99
CA GLY A 23 -5.25 -1.92 -5.64
C GLY A 23 -5.83 -3.10 -4.85
N ALA A 24 -5.32 -4.29 -5.08
CA ALA A 24 -5.88 -5.53 -4.52
C ALA A 24 -4.79 -6.55 -4.14
N VAL A 25 -5.09 -7.43 -3.20
CA VAL A 25 -4.46 -8.75 -3.12
C VAL A 25 -5.29 -9.67 -4.02
N PRO A 26 -4.79 -10.08 -5.20
CA PRO A 26 -5.63 -10.76 -6.19
C PRO A 26 -6.25 -12.05 -5.65
N LEU A 27 -7.56 -12.15 -5.77
CA LEU A 27 -8.34 -13.36 -5.45
C LEU A 27 -8.95 -13.93 -6.73
N ASP A 28 -9.27 -15.21 -6.70
CA ASP A 28 -10.05 -15.90 -7.72
C ASP A 28 -11.57 -15.81 -7.45
N GLU A 29 -12.37 -16.42 -8.31
CA GLU A 29 -13.84 -16.40 -8.21
C GLU A 29 -14.39 -17.14 -6.96
N ASN A 30 -13.57 -17.95 -6.30
CA ASN A 30 -13.93 -18.64 -5.06
C ASN A 30 -13.47 -17.86 -3.81
N GLY A 31 -12.82 -16.70 -4.02
CA GLY A 31 -12.26 -15.87 -2.95
C GLY A 31 -10.95 -16.41 -2.37
N GLU A 32 -10.31 -17.39 -3.02
CA GLU A 32 -8.98 -17.87 -2.66
C GLU A 32 -7.90 -17.00 -3.33
N PHE A 33 -6.65 -17.07 -2.86
CA PHE A 33 -5.57 -16.31 -3.48
C PHE A 33 -5.34 -16.78 -4.92
N ALA A 34 -5.53 -15.90 -5.88
CA ALA A 34 -5.35 -16.20 -7.29
C ALA A 34 -3.93 -16.73 -7.57
N ARG A 35 -3.85 -17.80 -8.34
CA ARG A 35 -2.58 -18.39 -8.76
C ARG A 35 -2.11 -17.75 -10.06
N VAL A 36 -0.85 -17.34 -10.08
CA VAL A 36 -0.22 -16.71 -11.24
C VAL A 36 1.03 -17.48 -11.62
N GLU A 37 1.08 -17.95 -12.84
CA GLU A 37 2.28 -18.62 -13.41
C GLU A 37 3.17 -17.55 -14.06
N TYR A 38 4.43 -17.50 -13.65
CA TYR A 38 5.42 -16.61 -14.23
C TYR A 38 6.83 -17.23 -14.20
N GLY A 39 7.43 -17.38 -15.38
CA GLY A 39 8.79 -17.92 -15.52
C GLY A 39 8.94 -19.36 -15.05
N GLY A 40 7.90 -20.19 -15.19
CA GLY A 40 7.89 -21.60 -14.77
C GLY A 40 7.64 -21.82 -13.27
N GLU A 41 7.34 -20.77 -12.54
CA GLU A 41 6.99 -20.83 -11.11
C GLU A 41 5.56 -20.31 -10.90
N THR A 42 4.86 -20.87 -9.91
CA THR A 42 3.51 -20.44 -9.52
C THR A 42 3.58 -19.58 -8.26
N PHE A 43 2.93 -18.44 -8.30
CA PHE A 43 2.85 -17.49 -7.19
C PHE A 43 1.39 -17.23 -6.79
N SER A 44 1.16 -16.89 -5.53
CA SER A 44 -0.15 -16.44 -5.03
C SER A 44 0.05 -15.51 -3.82
N GLY A 45 -0.98 -14.77 -3.45
CA GLY A 45 -1.02 -13.94 -2.25
C GLY A 45 0.22 -13.05 -2.08
N ARG A 46 0.85 -13.12 -0.94
CA ARG A 46 2.06 -12.34 -0.62
C ARG A 46 3.23 -12.65 -1.57
N ALA A 47 3.43 -13.93 -1.92
CA ALA A 47 4.52 -14.33 -2.80
C ALA A 47 4.40 -13.69 -4.19
N TRP A 48 3.17 -13.51 -4.70
CA TRP A 48 2.90 -12.77 -5.92
C TRP A 48 3.23 -11.29 -5.79
N MET A 49 2.81 -10.63 -4.73
CA MET A 49 3.13 -9.22 -4.50
C MET A 49 4.64 -8.98 -4.34
N ASP A 50 5.35 -9.88 -3.67
CA ASP A 50 6.82 -9.86 -3.57
C ASP A 50 7.49 -10.06 -4.94
N LYS A 51 6.92 -10.91 -5.81
CA LYS A 51 7.40 -11.08 -7.20
C LYS A 51 7.20 -9.80 -7.99
N CYS A 52 6.04 -9.17 -7.90
CA CYS A 52 5.74 -7.89 -8.54
C CYS A 52 6.73 -6.79 -8.12
N GLU A 53 7.01 -6.66 -6.83
CA GLU A 53 8.00 -5.72 -6.30
C GLU A 53 9.40 -5.97 -6.89
N ARG A 54 9.85 -7.23 -6.89
CA ARG A 54 11.18 -7.58 -7.46
C ARG A 54 11.28 -7.23 -8.94
N MET A 55 10.24 -7.54 -9.72
CA MET A 55 10.21 -7.26 -11.16
C MET A 55 10.19 -5.75 -11.44
N ALA A 56 9.40 -4.98 -10.70
CA ALA A 56 9.36 -3.52 -10.82
C ALA A 56 10.75 -2.91 -10.54
N ARG A 57 11.41 -3.33 -9.45
CA ARG A 57 12.79 -2.89 -9.13
C ARG A 57 13.80 -3.31 -10.17
N GLN A 58 13.70 -4.52 -10.70
CA GLN A 58 14.56 -5.01 -11.77
C GLN A 58 14.42 -4.13 -13.03
N GLY A 59 13.19 -3.74 -13.41
CA GLY A 59 12.95 -2.87 -14.55
C GLY A 59 13.61 -1.49 -14.43
N TYR A 60 13.73 -1.00 -13.20
CA TYR A 60 14.33 0.32 -12.96
C TYR A 60 15.85 0.29 -12.69
N PHE A 61 16.34 -0.66 -11.89
CA PHE A 61 17.70 -0.67 -11.37
C PHE A 61 18.66 -1.58 -12.12
N ALA A 62 18.18 -2.57 -12.90
CA ALA A 62 19.08 -3.44 -13.64
C ALA A 62 19.91 -2.64 -14.70
N PRO A 63 21.09 -3.12 -15.10
CA PRO A 63 21.95 -2.44 -16.07
C PRO A 63 21.22 -2.13 -17.37
N VAL A 64 21.48 -0.95 -17.95
CA VAL A 64 20.93 -0.54 -19.24
C VAL A 64 21.36 -1.55 -20.31
N GLY A 65 20.42 -1.97 -21.18
CA GLY A 65 20.67 -2.95 -22.23
C GLY A 65 20.59 -4.41 -21.78
N SER A 66 20.52 -4.70 -20.47
CA SER A 66 20.40 -6.08 -19.99
C SER A 66 18.99 -6.67 -20.24
N ASP A 67 18.93 -7.99 -20.47
CA ASP A 67 17.67 -8.72 -20.57
C ASP A 67 16.83 -8.65 -19.29
N ALA A 68 17.49 -8.58 -18.14
CA ALA A 68 16.84 -8.39 -16.86
C ALA A 68 16.06 -7.07 -16.85
N ARG A 69 16.68 -5.96 -17.32
CA ARG A 69 16.00 -4.67 -17.38
C ARG A 69 14.85 -4.66 -18.39
N ARG A 70 15.03 -5.30 -19.54
CA ARG A 70 13.96 -5.41 -20.56
C ARG A 70 12.76 -6.14 -19.98
N ARG A 71 12.93 -7.37 -19.45
CA ARG A 71 11.84 -8.12 -18.81
C ARG A 71 11.18 -7.36 -17.65
N GLY A 72 11.96 -6.66 -16.84
CA GLY A 72 11.42 -5.85 -15.76
C GLY A 72 10.58 -4.67 -16.25
N ARG A 73 10.95 -4.03 -17.36
CA ARG A 73 10.17 -2.94 -17.97
C ARG A 73 8.87 -3.45 -18.60
N ASP A 74 8.93 -4.60 -19.29
CA ASP A 74 7.72 -5.24 -19.82
C ASP A 74 6.76 -5.61 -18.68
N PHE A 75 7.32 -6.06 -17.54
CA PHE A 75 6.53 -6.35 -16.35
C PHE A 75 5.93 -5.10 -15.69
N LEU A 76 6.58 -3.94 -15.77
CA LEU A 76 5.99 -2.67 -15.32
C LEU A 76 4.76 -2.30 -16.15
N TYR A 77 4.76 -2.58 -17.45
CA TYR A 77 3.58 -2.42 -18.30
C TYR A 77 2.46 -3.37 -17.85
N TYR A 78 2.79 -4.64 -17.60
CA TYR A 78 1.84 -5.60 -17.03
C TYR A 78 1.26 -5.12 -15.69
N LEU A 79 2.08 -4.57 -14.79
CA LEU A 79 1.59 -4.04 -13.51
C LEU A 79 0.59 -2.91 -13.69
N TRP A 80 0.73 -2.11 -14.74
CA TRP A 80 -0.18 -1.00 -15.04
C TRP A 80 -1.54 -1.47 -15.54
N CYS A 81 -1.63 -2.51 -16.36
CA CYS A 81 -2.89 -2.87 -17.03
C CYS A 81 -3.18 -4.38 -17.13
N GLY A 82 -2.33 -5.24 -16.58
CA GLY A 82 -2.49 -6.69 -16.68
C GLY A 82 -3.48 -7.27 -15.67
N PRO A 83 -4.15 -8.39 -16.03
CA PRO A 83 -5.02 -9.11 -15.11
C PRO A 83 -4.20 -9.64 -13.93
N LEU A 84 -4.83 -9.75 -12.75
CA LEU A 84 -4.19 -10.17 -11.49
C LEU A 84 -3.02 -9.27 -11.05
N SER A 85 -2.85 -8.09 -11.65
CA SER A 85 -1.93 -7.09 -11.14
C SER A 85 -2.45 -6.53 -9.80
N PRO A 86 -1.64 -6.53 -8.74
CA PRO A 86 -2.04 -5.97 -7.44
C PRO A 86 -2.21 -4.45 -7.47
N ILE A 87 -1.68 -3.78 -8.50
CA ILE A 87 -1.80 -2.32 -8.66
C ILE A 87 -3.04 -1.98 -9.47
N PHE A 88 -3.31 -2.71 -10.54
CA PHE A 88 -4.41 -2.43 -11.44
C PHE A 88 -5.77 -2.90 -10.89
N GLY A 89 -5.83 -4.06 -10.24
CA GLY A 89 -7.02 -4.57 -9.55
C GLY A 89 -8.24 -4.83 -10.45
N ARG A 90 -8.04 -5.00 -11.76
CA ARG A 90 -9.06 -5.30 -12.78
C ARG A 90 -8.58 -6.39 -13.73
N ASP A 91 -9.50 -6.92 -14.55
CA ASP A 91 -9.20 -7.97 -15.53
C ASP A 91 -8.60 -7.42 -16.84
N ARG A 92 -8.98 -6.20 -17.25
CA ARG A 92 -8.52 -5.55 -18.47
C ARG A 92 -8.67 -4.04 -18.40
N MET A 93 -7.96 -3.33 -19.28
CA MET A 93 -8.11 -1.89 -19.48
C MET A 93 -8.95 -1.63 -20.73
N ALA A 94 -10.28 -1.65 -20.60
CA ALA A 94 -11.21 -1.52 -21.71
C ALA A 94 -11.13 -0.16 -22.44
N SER A 95 -10.55 0.87 -21.82
CA SER A 95 -10.42 2.20 -22.44
C SER A 95 -9.64 2.18 -23.76
N PHE A 96 -8.72 1.24 -23.95
CA PHE A 96 -7.96 1.13 -25.20
C PHE A 96 -8.69 0.33 -26.25
N GLU A 97 -9.43 -0.72 -25.87
CA GLU A 97 -10.23 -1.51 -26.78
C GLU A 97 -11.29 -0.66 -27.46
N HIS A 98 -11.93 0.25 -26.74
CA HIS A 98 -12.92 1.20 -27.29
C HIS A 98 -12.38 2.15 -28.36
N LEU A 99 -11.06 2.32 -28.46
CA LEU A 99 -10.45 3.14 -29.50
C LEU A 99 -10.27 2.39 -30.84
N PHE A 100 -10.29 1.06 -30.82
CA PHE A 100 -9.91 0.24 -31.96
C PHE A 100 -11.01 -0.71 -32.43
N VAL A 101 -11.96 -1.02 -31.57
CA VAL A 101 -13.01 -2.01 -31.84
C VAL A 101 -14.34 -1.48 -31.34
N ASP A 102 -15.38 -1.55 -32.20
CA ASP A 102 -16.76 -1.28 -31.80
C ASP A 102 -17.28 -2.44 -30.96
N GLY A 103 -17.90 -2.14 -29.83
CA GLY A 103 -18.50 -3.13 -28.94
C GLY A 103 -18.43 -2.74 -27.46
N GLU A 104 -19.06 -3.54 -26.63
CA GLU A 104 -18.98 -3.41 -25.17
C GLU A 104 -17.82 -4.25 -24.63
N PHE A 105 -16.91 -3.60 -23.94
CA PHE A 105 -15.77 -4.23 -23.27
C PHE A 105 -15.87 -3.96 -21.77
N PRO A 106 -16.67 -4.74 -21.02
CA PRO A 106 -16.82 -4.52 -19.59
C PRO A 106 -15.51 -4.81 -18.87
N GLU A 107 -15.04 -3.83 -18.10
CA GLU A 107 -13.97 -4.02 -17.12
C GLU A 107 -14.57 -4.63 -15.86
N ARG A 108 -14.05 -5.77 -15.43
CA ARG A 108 -14.43 -6.40 -14.17
C ARG A 108 -13.37 -6.09 -13.11
N LYS A 109 -13.84 -5.71 -11.95
CA LYS A 109 -12.96 -5.61 -10.77
C LYS A 109 -12.44 -7.00 -10.41
N ASN A 110 -11.23 -7.08 -9.85
CA ASN A 110 -10.77 -8.32 -9.27
C ASN A 110 -11.75 -8.82 -8.19
N PRO A 111 -12.00 -10.13 -8.07
CA PRO A 111 -12.89 -10.68 -7.06
C PRO A 111 -12.58 -10.25 -5.62
N TYR A 112 -11.34 -9.85 -5.32
CA TYR A 112 -10.96 -9.24 -4.05
C TYR A 112 -11.99 -8.22 -3.55
N TYR A 113 -12.45 -7.31 -4.42
CA TYR A 113 -13.40 -6.27 -4.01
C TYR A 113 -14.76 -6.83 -3.64
N ALA A 114 -15.24 -7.85 -4.36
CA ALA A 114 -16.52 -8.49 -4.04
C ALA A 114 -16.49 -9.23 -2.69
N TYR A 115 -15.34 -9.78 -2.32
CA TYR A 115 -15.17 -10.50 -1.07
C TYR A 115 -14.87 -9.59 0.13
N ILE A 116 -13.95 -8.63 -0.02
CA ILE A 116 -13.52 -7.77 1.11
C ILE A 116 -14.54 -6.65 1.42
N GLU A 117 -15.31 -6.25 0.42
CA GLU A 117 -16.36 -5.23 0.53
C GLU A 117 -17.77 -5.87 0.54
N ASN A 118 -17.87 -7.16 0.85
CA ASN A 118 -19.13 -7.87 0.87
C ASN A 118 -20.08 -7.29 1.93
N GLU A 119 -21.38 -7.21 1.60
CA GLU A 119 -22.42 -6.76 2.51
C GLU A 119 -22.56 -7.70 3.72
N ASP A 120 -22.32 -9.00 3.53
CA ASP A 120 -22.18 -9.95 4.64
C ASP A 120 -20.84 -9.70 5.33
N GLU A 121 -20.90 -9.10 6.51
CA GLU A 121 -19.71 -8.80 7.31
C GLU A 121 -18.89 -10.06 7.65
N ALA A 122 -19.52 -11.22 7.78
CA ALA A 122 -18.81 -12.47 8.06
C ALA A 122 -17.91 -12.87 6.89
N VAL A 123 -18.37 -12.70 5.64
CA VAL A 123 -17.58 -12.91 4.41
C VAL A 123 -16.45 -11.91 4.33
N ALA A 124 -16.73 -10.62 4.52
CA ALA A 124 -15.74 -9.55 4.44
C ALA A 124 -14.63 -9.72 5.50
N ARG A 125 -15.01 -9.96 6.75
CA ARG A 125 -14.07 -10.22 7.86
C ARG A 125 -13.30 -11.53 7.69
N GLY A 126 -13.95 -12.58 7.17
CA GLY A 126 -13.29 -13.85 6.83
C GLY A 126 -12.19 -13.67 5.79
N THR A 127 -12.46 -12.89 4.75
CA THR A 127 -11.49 -12.52 3.71
C THR A 127 -10.34 -11.71 4.28
N ALA A 128 -10.64 -10.68 5.09
CA ALA A 128 -9.61 -9.91 5.79
C ALA A 128 -8.73 -10.81 6.66
N ARG A 129 -9.31 -11.73 7.44
CA ARG A 129 -8.57 -12.67 8.30
C ARG A 129 -7.59 -13.54 7.51
N ARG A 130 -8.00 -14.05 6.34
CA ARG A 130 -7.12 -14.82 5.45
C ARG A 130 -5.95 -13.98 4.94
N ILE A 131 -6.21 -12.74 4.52
CA ILE A 131 -5.17 -11.80 4.07
C ILE A 131 -4.21 -11.51 5.22
N PHE A 132 -4.68 -11.22 6.43
CA PHE A 132 -3.82 -11.00 7.59
C PHE A 132 -2.93 -12.21 7.89
N ALA A 133 -3.48 -13.43 7.85
CA ALA A 133 -2.73 -14.67 8.04
C ALA A 133 -1.62 -14.85 6.98
N GLU A 134 -1.92 -14.58 5.71
CA GLU A 134 -0.97 -14.65 4.59
C GLU A 134 0.22 -13.69 4.78
N PHE A 135 -0.04 -12.49 5.29
CA PHE A 135 1.00 -11.50 5.54
C PHE A 135 1.66 -11.63 6.92
N GLY A 136 1.22 -12.58 7.75
CA GLY A 136 1.74 -12.81 9.09
C GLY A 136 1.43 -11.68 10.08
N LEU A 137 0.24 -11.08 9.94
CA LEU A 137 -0.24 -9.97 10.75
C LEU A 137 -1.31 -10.41 11.75
N ASP A 138 -1.44 -9.68 12.85
CA ASP A 138 -2.49 -9.91 13.83
C ASP A 138 -3.80 -9.26 13.37
N PHE A 139 -4.82 -10.08 13.20
CA PHE A 139 -6.14 -9.65 12.75
C PHE A 139 -6.82 -8.71 13.75
N GLU A 140 -6.63 -8.90 15.05
CA GLU A 140 -7.39 -8.15 16.07
C GLU A 140 -6.99 -6.67 16.07
N THR A 141 -5.71 -6.38 15.89
CA THR A 141 -5.15 -5.02 15.99
C THR A 141 -4.81 -4.38 14.65
N GLY A 142 -4.86 -5.14 13.55
CA GLY A 142 -4.45 -4.68 12.24
C GLY A 142 -5.59 -4.17 11.37
N HIS A 143 -5.23 -3.39 10.33
CA HIS A 143 -6.12 -2.91 9.28
C HIS A 143 -5.51 -3.13 7.91
N ILE A 144 -6.37 -3.34 6.91
CA ILE A 144 -6.04 -3.23 5.50
C ILE A 144 -6.34 -1.80 5.08
N VAL A 145 -5.38 -1.13 4.45
CA VAL A 145 -5.54 0.21 3.90
C VAL A 145 -5.27 0.15 2.41
N ASN A 146 -6.27 0.45 1.60
CA ASN A 146 -6.13 0.47 0.15
C ASN A 146 -6.74 1.73 -0.48
N GLY A 147 -6.61 1.84 -1.81
CA GLY A 147 -7.15 2.92 -2.62
C GLY A 147 -7.67 2.39 -3.95
N HIS A 148 -7.29 3.02 -5.07
CA HIS A 148 -7.58 2.67 -6.46
C HIS A 148 -9.05 2.80 -6.87
N ILE A 149 -10.00 2.34 -6.07
CA ILE A 149 -11.44 2.50 -6.32
C ILE A 149 -11.97 3.55 -5.36
N PRO A 150 -12.34 4.74 -5.87
CA PRO A 150 -12.81 5.83 -5.03
C PRO A 150 -14.11 5.49 -4.30
N VAL A 151 -14.17 5.89 -3.04
CA VAL A 151 -15.40 5.82 -2.24
C VAL A 151 -16.44 6.77 -2.82
N ARG A 152 -17.66 6.28 -3.04
CA ARG A 152 -18.79 7.08 -3.53
C ARG A 152 -19.55 7.71 -2.36
N ALA A 153 -18.92 8.64 -1.67
CA ALA A 153 -19.51 9.29 -0.51
C ALA A 153 -20.84 9.99 -0.83
N ALA A 154 -21.00 10.52 -2.06
CA ALA A 154 -22.26 11.11 -2.52
C ALA A 154 -23.45 10.13 -2.54
N SER A 155 -23.18 8.82 -2.67
CA SER A 155 -24.20 7.76 -2.57
C SER A 155 -24.25 7.09 -1.19
N GLY A 156 -23.59 7.65 -0.18
CA GLY A 156 -23.58 7.14 1.18
C GLY A 156 -22.59 6.01 1.46
N GLU A 157 -21.72 5.68 0.51
CA GLU A 157 -20.69 4.67 0.71
C GLU A 157 -19.69 5.11 1.78
N GLN A 158 -19.39 4.21 2.71
CA GLN A 158 -18.47 4.49 3.81
C GLN A 158 -17.05 4.02 3.49
N PRO A 159 -16.01 4.81 3.88
CA PRO A 159 -14.61 4.45 3.66
C PRO A 159 -14.11 3.32 4.58
N VAL A 160 -14.79 3.08 5.70
CA VAL A 160 -14.45 2.02 6.65
C VAL A 160 -15.42 0.86 6.44
N LYS A 161 -14.89 -0.31 6.10
CA LYS A 161 -15.64 -1.51 5.71
C LYS A 161 -15.15 -2.76 6.46
N ALA A 162 -15.78 -3.91 6.20
CA ALA A 162 -15.40 -5.20 6.79
C ALA A 162 -15.33 -5.16 8.33
N GLY A 163 -16.32 -4.52 8.98
CA GLY A 163 -16.33 -4.36 10.43
C GLY A 163 -15.08 -3.65 10.97
N GLY A 164 -14.61 -2.61 10.27
CA GLY A 164 -13.43 -1.82 10.66
C GLY A 164 -12.11 -2.36 10.12
N LYS A 165 -12.07 -3.53 9.49
CA LYS A 165 -10.81 -4.15 9.03
C LYS A 165 -10.29 -3.65 7.70
N LEU A 166 -11.14 -3.00 6.88
CA LEU A 166 -10.76 -2.35 5.63
C LEU A 166 -10.99 -0.84 5.72
N ILE A 167 -9.99 -0.06 5.32
CA ILE A 167 -10.03 1.39 5.23
C ILE A 167 -9.67 1.78 3.81
N VAL A 168 -10.63 2.33 3.06
CA VAL A 168 -10.41 2.83 1.69
C VAL A 168 -10.13 4.32 1.76
N ILE A 169 -8.92 4.74 1.36
CA ILE A 169 -8.49 6.14 1.45
C ILE A 169 -8.59 6.93 0.15
N ASP A 170 -9.10 6.32 -0.91
CA ASP A 170 -9.32 6.98 -2.20
C ASP A 170 -10.72 7.60 -2.26
N GLY A 171 -10.79 8.88 -2.56
CA GLY A 171 -12.04 9.60 -2.78
C GLY A 171 -12.09 10.29 -4.14
N GLY A 172 -11.12 10.00 -5.02
CA GLY A 172 -11.04 10.58 -6.36
C GLY A 172 -10.64 12.05 -6.36
N PHE A 173 -9.38 12.36 -6.02
CA PHE A 173 -8.85 13.73 -6.03
C PHE A 173 -8.91 14.41 -7.40
N CYS A 174 -9.02 13.65 -8.49
CA CYS A 174 -9.19 14.19 -9.82
C CYS A 174 -10.56 14.88 -9.95
N LYS A 175 -10.56 16.13 -10.42
CA LYS A 175 -11.78 16.93 -10.61
C LYS A 175 -12.89 16.20 -11.39
N ALA A 176 -12.51 15.34 -12.34
CA ALA A 176 -13.45 14.54 -13.14
C ALA A 176 -14.28 13.54 -12.30
N TYR A 177 -13.78 13.14 -11.12
CA TYR A 177 -14.48 12.21 -10.23
C TYR A 177 -15.38 12.89 -9.20
N HIS A 178 -15.22 14.19 -8.91
CA HIS A 178 -15.94 14.90 -7.85
C HIS A 178 -17.45 14.78 -7.94
N GLN A 179 -18.01 14.76 -9.14
CA GLN A 179 -19.46 14.58 -9.34
C GLN A 179 -19.96 13.20 -8.89
N ARG A 180 -19.09 12.18 -8.95
CA ARG A 180 -19.43 10.80 -8.58
C ARG A 180 -19.10 10.49 -7.13
N THR A 181 -18.01 11.05 -6.62
CA THR A 181 -17.50 10.73 -5.29
C THR A 181 -17.98 11.71 -4.23
N GLY A 182 -18.29 12.96 -4.59
CA GLY A 182 -18.72 14.01 -3.66
C GLY A 182 -17.62 14.58 -2.76
N ILE A 183 -16.42 13.98 -2.75
CA ILE A 183 -15.28 14.41 -1.93
C ILE A 183 -13.98 14.34 -2.75
N ALA A 184 -12.95 15.04 -2.26
CA ALA A 184 -11.63 15.03 -2.89
C ALA A 184 -10.74 13.88 -2.42
N GLY A 185 -11.00 13.25 -1.28
CA GLY A 185 -10.26 12.11 -0.76
C GLY A 185 -10.21 12.01 0.75
N TYR A 186 -9.44 11.05 1.24
CA TYR A 186 -9.28 10.79 2.66
C TYR A 186 -7.81 10.80 3.07
N THR A 187 -7.55 11.21 4.32
CA THR A 187 -6.25 11.04 4.98
C THR A 187 -6.44 10.20 6.24
N LEU A 188 -5.79 9.04 6.28
CA LEU A 188 -5.72 8.24 7.50
C LEU A 188 -4.61 8.80 8.40
N VAL A 189 -4.96 9.14 9.63
CA VAL A 189 -4.04 9.65 10.65
C VAL A 189 -3.92 8.61 11.76
N SER A 190 -2.71 8.06 11.89
CA SER A 190 -2.33 7.22 13.05
C SER A 190 -1.67 8.08 14.11
N SER A 191 -2.20 8.06 15.32
CA SER A 191 -1.70 8.85 16.43
C SER A 191 -1.55 8.01 17.69
N SER A 192 -0.95 8.58 18.73
CA SER A 192 -0.85 7.93 20.04
C SER A 192 -2.21 7.61 20.71
N ARG A 193 -3.30 8.11 20.13
CA ARG A 193 -4.67 7.93 20.64
C ARG A 193 -5.56 7.10 19.72
N GLY A 194 -4.96 6.46 18.71
CA GLY A 194 -5.67 5.60 17.76
C GLY A 194 -5.69 6.14 16.33
N LEU A 195 -6.58 5.59 15.53
CA LEU A 195 -6.75 5.91 14.13
C LEU A 195 -7.90 6.92 13.94
N SER A 196 -7.68 7.88 13.07
CA SER A 196 -8.71 8.80 12.64
C SER A 196 -8.64 9.01 11.13
N LEU A 197 -9.79 9.14 10.50
CA LEU A 197 -9.92 9.44 9.09
C LEU A 197 -10.32 10.91 8.93
N ARG A 198 -9.65 11.62 8.02
CA ARG A 198 -10.04 12.97 7.62
C ARG A 198 -10.55 12.93 6.20
N SER A 199 -11.78 13.35 5.99
CA SER A 199 -12.31 13.58 4.65
C SER A 199 -12.01 15.00 4.22
N HIS A 200 -11.60 15.18 2.96
CA HIS A 200 -11.27 16.47 2.37
C HIS A 200 -12.36 16.88 1.40
N GLY A 201 -12.91 18.08 1.60
CA GLY A 201 -13.86 18.69 0.66
C GLY A 201 -13.18 19.07 -0.66
N PRO A 202 -13.96 19.27 -1.73
CA PRO A 202 -13.43 19.75 -3.00
C PRO A 202 -12.77 21.13 -2.81
N PHE A 203 -11.58 21.30 -3.38
CA PHE A 203 -10.90 22.59 -3.46
C PHE A 203 -11.29 23.26 -4.79
N GLU A 204 -11.98 24.40 -4.72
CA GLU A 204 -12.46 25.08 -5.92
C GLU A 204 -11.36 25.90 -6.60
N SER A 205 -10.77 26.84 -5.88
CA SER A 205 -9.62 27.63 -6.38
C SER A 205 -8.94 28.39 -5.24
N THR A 206 -7.66 28.71 -5.46
CA THR A 206 -6.89 29.55 -4.52
C THR A 206 -7.50 30.96 -4.37
N GLN A 207 -7.99 31.54 -5.47
CA GLN A 207 -8.62 32.86 -5.45
C GLN A 207 -9.88 32.86 -4.60
N LYS A 208 -10.76 31.86 -4.76
CA LYS A 208 -11.99 31.76 -3.97
C LYS A 208 -11.68 31.52 -2.50
N ALA A 209 -10.72 30.63 -2.19
CA ALA A 209 -10.30 30.40 -0.82
C ALA A 209 -9.79 31.68 -0.13
N ILE A 210 -9.05 32.53 -0.85
CA ILE A 210 -8.55 33.83 -0.31
C ILE A 210 -9.67 34.85 -0.18
N LEU A 211 -10.51 35.01 -1.21
CA LEU A 211 -11.58 36.04 -1.22
C LEU A 211 -12.66 35.75 -0.20
N ASP A 212 -13.06 34.49 -0.06
CA ASP A 212 -14.14 34.08 0.83
C ASP A 212 -13.61 33.65 2.21
N ASN A 213 -12.30 33.78 2.45
CA ASN A 213 -11.63 33.32 3.68
C ASN A 213 -12.03 31.88 4.06
N LEU A 214 -12.16 31.02 3.04
CA LEU A 214 -12.56 29.63 3.20
C LEU A 214 -11.33 28.77 3.47
N ASP A 215 -11.34 28.10 4.61
CA ASP A 215 -10.39 27.02 4.87
C ASP A 215 -10.82 25.76 4.11
N ILE A 216 -9.86 24.86 3.81
CA ILE A 216 -10.18 23.55 3.26
C ILE A 216 -10.96 22.78 4.31
N LEU A 217 -12.27 22.64 4.10
CA LEU A 217 -13.14 21.93 5.02
C LEU A 217 -12.70 20.47 5.09
N SER A 218 -12.18 20.05 6.21
CA SER A 218 -11.90 18.65 6.50
C SER A 218 -12.67 18.23 7.76
N THR A 219 -13.46 17.17 7.65
CA THR A 219 -14.06 16.54 8.82
C THR A 219 -13.09 15.51 9.40
N LYS A 220 -13.12 15.34 10.71
CA LYS A 220 -12.30 14.35 11.40
C LYS A 220 -13.21 13.36 12.11
N ASP A 221 -13.16 12.11 11.65
CA ASP A 221 -13.87 11.01 12.28
C ASP A 221 -12.85 10.09 12.98
N VAL A 222 -12.98 9.94 14.30
CA VAL A 222 -12.23 8.96 15.08
C VAL A 222 -13.01 7.66 15.03
N PHE A 223 -12.51 6.66 14.31
CA PHE A 223 -13.20 5.38 14.18
C PHE A 223 -12.62 4.27 15.07
N GLU A 224 -11.39 4.41 15.53
CA GLU A 224 -10.75 3.48 16.46
C GLU A 224 -9.95 4.24 17.52
N PRO A 225 -10.58 4.64 18.63
CA PRO A 225 -9.88 5.24 19.74
C PRO A 225 -9.05 4.18 20.46
N SER A 226 -7.78 4.45 20.68
CA SER A 226 -6.94 3.61 21.54
C SER A 226 -7.29 3.87 23.02
N GLY A 227 -7.73 2.84 23.73
CA GLY A 227 -7.98 2.92 25.17
C GLY A 227 -6.71 3.18 25.98
N LYS A 228 -5.54 2.83 25.43
CA LYS A 228 -4.23 3.09 25.99
C LYS A 228 -3.39 3.90 25.02
N ARG A 229 -2.69 4.92 25.52
CA ARG A 229 -1.81 5.73 24.68
C ARG A 229 -0.68 4.88 24.11
N VAL A 230 -0.52 4.90 22.78
CA VAL A 230 0.58 4.23 22.06
C VAL A 230 1.78 5.17 22.04
N TYR A 231 2.94 4.68 22.46
CA TYR A 231 4.20 5.42 22.44
C TYR A 231 5.03 5.01 21.21
N VAL A 232 6.03 5.82 20.86
CA VAL A 232 6.95 5.50 19.76
C VAL A 232 7.66 4.17 19.98
N GLU A 233 7.94 3.82 21.23
CA GLU A 233 8.58 2.53 21.60
C GLU A 233 7.69 1.31 21.27
N ASP A 234 6.39 1.49 21.14
CA ASP A 234 5.42 0.43 20.80
C ASP A 234 5.23 0.27 19.28
N THR A 235 5.93 1.06 18.46
CA THR A 235 5.75 1.13 17.00
C THR A 235 6.95 0.55 16.24
N ASP A 236 6.72 0.19 14.97
CA ASP A 236 7.79 -0.24 14.06
C ASP A 236 8.88 0.83 13.87
N ALA A 237 8.54 2.11 14.09
CA ALA A 237 9.51 3.20 14.07
C ALA A 237 10.59 3.03 15.15
N ALA A 238 10.24 2.55 16.35
CA ALA A 238 11.20 2.29 17.39
C ALA A 238 12.19 1.18 17.02
N VAL A 239 11.69 0.12 16.37
CA VAL A 239 12.55 -0.98 15.89
C VAL A 239 13.54 -0.46 14.86
N ARG A 240 13.09 0.35 13.89
CA ARG A 240 13.98 0.97 12.88
C ARG A 240 15.02 1.91 13.50
N ILE A 241 14.60 2.72 14.46
CA ILE A 241 15.49 3.62 15.20
C ILE A 241 16.53 2.81 15.97
N SER A 242 16.13 1.77 16.71
CA SER A 242 17.03 0.91 17.47
C SER A 242 18.07 0.23 16.58
N CYS A 243 17.64 -0.33 15.43
CA CYS A 243 18.56 -0.92 14.46
C CYS A 243 19.56 0.08 13.88
N SER A 244 19.13 1.33 13.66
CA SER A 244 20.03 2.39 13.16
C SER A 244 21.09 2.78 14.19
N PHE A 245 20.76 2.80 15.48
CA PHE A 245 21.68 3.08 16.56
C PHE A 245 22.65 1.93 16.86
N GLN A 246 22.22 0.68 16.67
CA GLN A 246 23.13 -0.47 16.77
C GLN A 246 24.22 -0.45 15.69
N ARG A 247 23.92 0.10 14.50
CA ARG A 247 24.92 0.28 13.42
C ARG A 247 25.89 1.46 13.64
N ASP A 248 25.50 2.47 14.41
CA ASP A 248 26.37 3.60 14.79
C ASP A 248 26.12 4.01 16.24
N PRO A 249 26.82 3.36 17.21
CA PRO A 249 26.65 3.63 18.64
C PRO A 249 26.93 5.08 19.06
N ARG A 250 27.67 5.85 18.25
CA ARG A 250 28.01 7.25 18.54
C ARG A 250 26.83 8.19 18.43
N ARG A 251 25.80 7.80 17.67
CA ARG A 251 24.55 8.57 17.46
C ARG A 251 23.50 8.36 18.54
N THR A 252 23.75 7.49 19.51
CA THR A 252 22.74 7.16 20.55
C THR A 252 22.71 8.23 21.63
N PRO A 253 21.61 8.98 21.82
CA PRO A 253 21.46 9.91 22.92
C PRO A 253 21.59 9.18 24.27
N LEU A 254 22.30 9.78 25.23
CA LEU A 254 22.59 9.20 26.55
C LEU A 254 21.33 8.71 27.30
N ARG A 255 20.18 9.37 27.12
CA ARG A 255 18.91 8.98 27.76
C ARG A 255 18.32 7.68 27.18
N LEU A 256 18.49 7.39 25.88
CA LEU A 256 18.05 6.13 25.27
C LEU A 256 18.95 4.96 25.66
N ARG A 257 20.27 5.18 25.86
CA ARG A 257 21.21 4.13 26.30
C ARG A 257 20.82 3.49 27.65
N LYS A 258 20.25 4.26 28.57
CA LYS A 258 19.85 3.73 29.91
C LYS A 258 18.58 2.87 29.85
N ARG A 259 17.61 3.21 29.00
CA ARG A 259 16.34 2.45 28.84
C ARG A 259 16.54 1.11 28.15
N PHE A 260 17.36 1.06 27.09
CA PHE A 260 17.62 -0.19 26.35
C PHE A 260 18.42 -1.22 27.15
N ARG A 261 19.21 -0.81 28.18
CA ARG A 261 19.87 -1.74 29.09
C ARG A 261 18.93 -2.33 30.16
N ALA A 262 17.84 -1.64 30.49
CA ALA A 262 16.88 -2.08 31.50
C ALA A 262 15.79 -3.01 30.96
N SER A 263 15.48 -2.96 29.66
CA SER A 263 14.50 -3.84 29.01
C SER A 263 15.17 -5.03 28.32
N GLY A 264 15.71 -5.94 29.11
CA GLY A 264 16.33 -7.18 28.63
C GLY A 264 15.37 -8.21 28.05
N ARG A 265 14.30 -7.79 27.42
CA ARG A 265 13.33 -8.64 26.69
C ARG A 265 12.97 -8.07 25.34
N ILE A 266 13.91 -8.09 24.40
CA ILE A 266 13.54 -8.11 22.99
C ILE A 266 13.27 -9.57 22.67
N ARG A 267 12.01 -9.95 22.54
CA ARG A 267 11.65 -11.23 21.92
C ARG A 267 12.17 -11.20 20.49
N ASN A 268 13.25 -11.93 20.24
CA ASN A 268 13.76 -12.22 18.91
C ASN A 268 12.68 -12.97 18.13
N ARG A 269 11.81 -12.27 17.43
CA ARG A 269 11.13 -12.84 16.27
C ARG A 269 12.13 -12.74 15.11
N PRO A 270 12.45 -13.84 14.41
CA PRO A 270 13.36 -13.76 13.28
C PRO A 270 12.69 -12.95 12.18
N PHE A 271 13.14 -11.69 12.04
CA PHE A 271 12.83 -10.87 10.90
C PHE A 271 13.58 -11.46 9.71
N ARG A 272 12.88 -12.18 8.83
CA ARG A 272 13.43 -12.51 7.51
C ARG A 272 13.53 -11.20 6.72
N SER A 273 14.73 -10.64 6.75
CA SER A 273 15.09 -9.52 5.88
C SER A 273 14.79 -9.86 4.43
N PRO A 274 14.27 -8.92 3.63
CA PRO A 274 14.38 -9.02 2.18
C PRO A 274 15.86 -9.23 1.85
N GLN A 275 16.18 -10.27 1.11
CA GLN A 275 17.55 -10.61 0.71
C GLN A 275 18.23 -9.37 0.16
N GLN A 276 19.34 -8.99 0.77
CA GLN A 276 20.18 -7.89 0.29
C GLN A 276 20.64 -8.25 -1.13
N ILE A 277 20.21 -7.47 -2.10
CA ILE A 277 20.77 -7.48 -3.45
C ILE A 277 22.22 -6.99 -3.31
N PRO A 278 23.23 -7.74 -3.79
CA PRO A 278 24.63 -7.30 -3.74
C PRO A 278 24.77 -5.93 -4.42
N ARG A 279 25.50 -5.03 -3.80
CA ARG A 279 25.87 -3.74 -4.44
C ARG A 279 26.70 -4.07 -5.68
N PRO A 280 26.44 -3.46 -6.85
CA PRO A 280 27.33 -3.58 -7.98
C PRO A 280 28.70 -3.04 -7.61
N SER A 281 29.75 -3.84 -7.88
CA SER A 281 31.15 -3.42 -7.82
C SER A 281 31.37 -2.20 -8.72
N ASN A 282 32.18 -1.25 -8.23
CA ASN A 282 32.55 -0.03 -8.95
C ASN A 282 33.05 -0.37 -10.37
N PRO A 283 32.69 0.44 -11.38
CA PRO A 283 33.23 0.28 -12.71
C PRO A 283 34.74 0.60 -12.70
N PRO A 284 35.56 -0.09 -13.53
CA PRO A 284 36.97 0.18 -13.62
C PRO A 284 37.22 1.62 -14.13
N ARG A 285 38.17 2.31 -13.51
CA ARG A 285 38.63 3.62 -13.96
C ARG A 285 39.26 3.46 -15.36
N LEU A 286 38.70 4.12 -16.35
CA LEU A 286 39.34 4.30 -17.64
C LEU A 286 40.63 5.10 -17.43
N ARG A 287 41.78 4.50 -17.75
CA ARG A 287 43.04 5.19 -17.89
C ARG A 287 43.01 5.95 -19.22
N SER A 288 43.23 7.26 -19.15
CA SER A 288 43.55 8.10 -20.29
C SER A 288 44.89 7.70 -20.86
N SER A 289 44.94 7.38 -22.11
CA SER A 289 46.08 7.46 -22.99
C SER A 289 45.65 8.13 -24.28
#